data_d19497c9c7eedb0cbf6b6ab02e1830e2
#
_entry.id   d19497c9c7eedb0cbf6b6ab02e1830e2
#
_cell.length_a   1.000
_cell.length_b   1.000
_cell.length_c   1.000
_cell.angle_alpha   90.00
_cell.angle_beta   90.00
_cell.angle_gamma   90.00
#
_symmetry.space_group_name_H-M   'P 1'
#
loop_
_entity.id
_entity.type
_entity.pdbx_description
1 polymer ?
#
loop_
_entity_poly.entity_id
_entity_poly.type
_entity_poly.pdbx_seq_one_letter_code
_entity_poly.pdbx_strand_id
1 'polypeptide(L)'
;MTCPRCGSGRTKKNGKRKDVQRHKCNECKREFSDSESSFGDGNVSTSSMVEELNYVYLTDNVSTGKAPTLQRLLEKFNVSEDDWKVTNFKVNQWDVSAKEEVDGKIVWNTHTNYQAKATLVRKIPVKCDFPTVKGATIRPTKFNIKTPKRDLKVDVVLPDAQVGFKKDFNTGELSPLHDLRAISVATEIVKEIRPNRLILLGDMLDLPDWSTHFMRSPEFYFTTQPSLDWLASWIAELRPYCNEMVYIEGNHEKRMIDSIIQNTIQAYGIKPANEPDVPPILSVPYMLGLHKMGVEYVGKYPHGEFYINDNLVCIHGNKVGPKSGQSVMKMLDSPRISVIQGHVHRLEMGHKTVWTHGKPKIYQAISLGTLARIDGIVPGGGTRYNWQQGFGIVEYDKERFQVDSIGIYDGKAIFKGKLYSG
;
A
#
# COMPACT_ATOMS: atom_id res chain seq x y z
N MET A 1 -9.28 -38.88 -18.81
CA MET A 1 -8.17 -37.96 -18.42
C MET A 1 -7.03 -38.80 -17.91
N THR A 2 -5.82 -38.53 -18.37
CA THR A 2 -4.62 -39.33 -18.04
C THR A 2 -3.89 -38.78 -16.84
N CYS A 3 -3.42 -39.66 -15.96
CA CYS A 3 -2.68 -39.24 -14.76
C CYS A 3 -1.30 -38.69 -15.14
N PRO A 4 -0.93 -37.47 -14.74
CA PRO A 4 0.34 -36.86 -15.11
C PRO A 4 1.58 -37.53 -14.46
N ARG A 5 1.37 -38.45 -13.52
CA ARG A 5 2.47 -39.17 -12.87
C ARG A 5 2.79 -40.51 -13.52
N CYS A 6 1.78 -41.28 -13.89
CA CYS A 6 1.96 -42.66 -14.34
C CYS A 6 1.32 -42.94 -15.71
N GLY A 7 0.78 -41.94 -16.39
CA GLY A 7 0.16 -42.10 -17.72
C GLY A 7 -1.15 -42.88 -17.71
N SER A 8 -1.65 -43.39 -16.59
CA SER A 8 -2.85 -44.20 -16.55
C SER A 8 -4.11 -43.39 -16.84
N GLY A 9 -4.96 -43.89 -17.76
CA GLY A 9 -6.28 -43.37 -18.02
C GLY A 9 -7.33 -43.73 -16.96
N ARG A 10 -6.99 -44.57 -15.98
CA ARG A 10 -7.88 -44.99 -14.89
C ARG A 10 -7.95 -43.95 -13.82
N THR A 11 -8.67 -42.86 -14.06
CA THR A 11 -8.84 -41.75 -13.12
C THR A 11 -10.30 -41.56 -12.75
N LYS A 12 -10.59 -41.07 -11.56
CA LYS A 12 -11.92 -40.68 -11.13
C LYS A 12 -11.97 -39.22 -10.67
N LYS A 13 -13.11 -38.56 -10.84
CA LYS A 13 -13.35 -37.21 -10.31
C LYS A 13 -13.30 -37.25 -8.77
N ASN A 14 -12.61 -36.30 -8.16
CA ASN A 14 -12.37 -36.19 -6.71
C ASN A 14 -12.73 -34.81 -6.16
N GLY A 15 -13.94 -34.35 -6.47
CA GLY A 15 -14.46 -33.05 -6.03
C GLY A 15 -13.89 -31.85 -6.79
N LYS A 16 -14.32 -30.65 -6.37
CA LYS A 16 -13.83 -29.36 -6.87
C LYS A 16 -13.17 -28.56 -5.75
N ARG A 17 -12.14 -27.79 -6.08
CA ARG A 17 -11.55 -26.80 -5.18
C ARG A 17 -11.34 -25.48 -5.93
N LYS A 18 -11.97 -24.40 -5.48
CA LYS A 18 -11.94 -23.09 -6.15
C LYS A 18 -12.34 -23.21 -7.64
N ASP A 19 -13.48 -23.88 -7.93
CA ASP A 19 -14.03 -24.12 -9.25
C ASP A 19 -13.20 -25.01 -10.21
N VAL A 20 -12.05 -25.49 -9.79
CA VAL A 20 -11.19 -26.39 -10.57
C VAL A 20 -11.55 -27.84 -10.21
N GLN A 21 -11.87 -28.66 -11.23
CA GLN A 21 -12.15 -30.08 -11.06
C GLN A 21 -10.87 -30.84 -10.67
N ARG A 22 -10.94 -31.64 -9.64
CA ARG A 22 -9.84 -32.54 -9.21
C ARG A 22 -10.12 -33.98 -9.60
N HIS A 23 -9.06 -34.71 -9.87
CA HIS A 23 -9.07 -36.12 -10.22
C HIS A 23 -8.13 -36.90 -9.31
N LYS A 24 -8.41 -38.19 -9.13
CA LYS A 24 -7.54 -39.11 -8.43
C LYS A 24 -7.24 -40.32 -9.32
N CYS A 25 -5.98 -40.64 -9.49
CA CYS A 25 -5.55 -41.82 -10.21
C CYS A 25 -5.83 -43.07 -9.41
N ASN A 26 -6.46 -44.08 -10.02
CA ASN A 26 -6.74 -45.34 -9.35
C ASN A 26 -5.51 -46.24 -9.21
N GLU A 27 -4.47 -46.03 -10.05
CA GLU A 27 -3.22 -46.79 -10.05
C GLU A 27 -2.23 -46.24 -9.01
N CYS A 28 -1.75 -45.01 -9.19
CA CYS A 28 -0.71 -44.43 -8.35
C CYS A 28 -1.26 -43.59 -7.19
N LYS A 29 -2.59 -43.48 -7.04
CA LYS A 29 -3.31 -42.76 -5.97
C LYS A 29 -3.08 -41.24 -5.96
N ARG A 30 -2.30 -40.67 -6.90
CA ARG A 30 -2.05 -39.21 -6.99
C ARG A 30 -3.34 -38.46 -7.28
N GLU A 31 -3.52 -37.33 -6.60
CA GLU A 31 -4.56 -36.34 -6.92
C GLU A 31 -3.94 -35.24 -7.79
N PHE A 32 -4.70 -34.77 -8.80
CA PHE A 32 -4.28 -33.73 -9.75
C PHE A 32 -5.50 -32.97 -10.27
N SER A 33 -5.31 -31.80 -10.86
CA SER A 33 -6.36 -30.93 -11.43
C SER A 33 -6.39 -30.99 -12.94
N ASP A 34 -7.45 -30.46 -13.56
CA ASP A 34 -7.58 -30.36 -15.01
C ASP A 34 -6.42 -29.59 -15.65
N SER A 35 -5.85 -28.61 -14.92
CA SER A 35 -4.69 -27.83 -15.36
C SER A 35 -3.37 -28.62 -15.36
N GLU A 36 -3.29 -29.76 -14.67
CA GLU A 36 -2.08 -30.61 -14.61
C GLU A 36 -2.10 -31.77 -15.63
N SER A 37 -3.16 -31.91 -16.44
CA SER A 37 -3.34 -33.04 -17.34
C SER A 37 -2.72 -32.88 -18.72
N SER A 38 -2.08 -31.76 -19.04
CA SER A 38 -1.41 -31.50 -20.32
C SER A 38 0.07 -31.75 -20.23
N PHE A 39 0.49 -33.03 -20.06
CA PHE A 39 1.82 -33.46 -20.53
C PHE A 39 1.64 -34.00 -21.94
N GLY A 40 1.75 -33.10 -22.92
CA GLY A 40 2.07 -33.49 -24.29
C GLY A 40 3.54 -33.89 -24.36
N ASP A 41 3.85 -34.96 -25.09
CA ASP A 41 5.19 -35.32 -25.49
C ASP A 41 5.87 -34.10 -26.14
N GLY A 42 6.85 -33.56 -25.50
CA GLY A 42 7.65 -32.44 -26.01
C GLY A 42 8.64 -32.00 -24.96
N ASN A 43 9.93 -32.07 -25.25
CA ASN A 43 11.03 -31.48 -24.52
C ASN A 43 10.71 -30.04 -24.08
N VAL A 44 10.11 -29.86 -22.93
CA VAL A 44 9.89 -28.53 -22.36
C VAL A 44 11.20 -28.12 -21.68
N SER A 45 12.06 -27.47 -22.45
CA SER A 45 13.15 -26.71 -21.86
C SER A 45 12.53 -25.49 -21.17
N THR A 46 12.33 -25.57 -19.85
CA THR A 46 11.95 -24.42 -19.05
C THR A 46 13.17 -23.55 -18.85
N SER A 47 13.38 -22.63 -19.78
CA SER A 47 14.38 -21.58 -19.61
C SER A 47 13.71 -20.35 -19.05
N SER A 48 14.37 -19.69 -18.11
CA SER A 48 13.86 -18.45 -17.51
C SER A 48 14.98 -17.44 -17.31
N MET A 49 14.64 -16.18 -17.54
CA MET A 49 15.45 -15.02 -17.20
C MET A 49 14.64 -14.15 -16.25
N VAL A 50 15.24 -13.78 -15.12
CA VAL A 50 14.69 -12.81 -14.19
C VAL A 50 15.70 -11.68 -14.11
N GLU A 51 15.30 -10.49 -14.53
CA GLU A 51 16.12 -9.28 -14.46
C GLU A 51 15.59 -8.39 -13.33
N GLU A 52 16.49 -8.03 -12.43
CA GLU A 52 16.32 -7.02 -11.39
C GLU A 52 17.23 -5.84 -11.71
N LEU A 53 17.03 -4.70 -11.06
CA LEU A 53 17.72 -3.44 -11.39
C LEU A 53 19.25 -3.59 -11.61
N ASN A 54 19.93 -4.37 -10.80
CA ASN A 54 21.37 -4.59 -10.86
C ASN A 54 21.78 -6.07 -10.90
N TYR A 55 20.81 -6.97 -11.09
CA TYR A 55 21.05 -8.42 -11.09
C TYR A 55 20.27 -9.08 -12.20
N VAL A 56 20.85 -10.11 -12.80
CA VAL A 56 20.18 -11.03 -13.72
C VAL A 56 20.38 -12.45 -13.23
N TYR A 57 19.30 -13.21 -13.22
CA TYR A 57 19.28 -14.63 -12.90
C TYR A 57 18.86 -15.42 -14.14
N LEU A 58 19.76 -16.24 -14.64
CA LEU A 58 19.51 -17.08 -15.81
C LEU A 58 19.37 -18.54 -15.38
N THR A 59 18.38 -19.24 -15.89
CA THR A 59 18.22 -20.69 -15.70
C THR A 59 17.86 -21.33 -17.03
N ASP A 60 18.59 -22.38 -17.41
CA ASP A 60 18.30 -23.20 -18.58
C ASP A 60 18.37 -24.68 -18.25
N ASN A 61 17.38 -25.44 -18.70
CA ASN A 61 17.31 -26.87 -18.59
C ASN A 61 17.55 -27.50 -19.98
N VAL A 62 18.54 -28.37 -20.09
CA VAL A 62 18.93 -28.99 -21.36
C VAL A 62 18.91 -30.51 -21.20
N SER A 63 18.21 -31.20 -22.11
CA SER A 63 18.03 -32.64 -22.06
C SER A 63 18.88 -33.40 -23.09
N THR A 64 19.96 -32.84 -23.64
CA THR A 64 20.77 -33.47 -24.66
C THR A 64 22.27 -33.36 -24.40
N GLY A 65 22.90 -34.46 -24.28
CA GLY A 65 24.27 -34.93 -24.60
C GLY A 65 25.48 -34.13 -24.19
N LYS A 66 25.43 -32.83 -23.99
CA LYS A 66 26.59 -32.02 -23.55
C LYS A 66 26.19 -30.99 -22.48
N ALA A 67 27.03 -30.88 -21.46
CA ALA A 67 26.86 -29.87 -20.43
C ALA A 67 26.81 -28.45 -21.05
N PRO A 68 25.83 -27.62 -20.70
CA PRO A 68 25.75 -26.25 -21.19
C PRO A 68 26.91 -25.40 -20.64
N THR A 69 27.49 -24.59 -21.50
CA THR A 69 28.55 -23.66 -21.12
C THR A 69 27.92 -22.31 -20.71
N LEU A 70 28.67 -21.52 -19.92
CA LEU A 70 28.26 -20.17 -19.58
C LEU A 70 28.00 -19.32 -20.83
N GLN A 71 28.92 -19.38 -21.82
CA GLN A 71 28.80 -18.62 -23.06
C GLN A 71 27.49 -18.94 -23.79
N ARG A 72 27.15 -20.22 -23.91
CA ARG A 72 25.87 -20.64 -24.54
C ARG A 72 24.65 -20.12 -23.76
N LEU A 73 24.75 -20.04 -22.43
CA LEU A 73 23.68 -19.51 -21.59
C LEU A 73 23.49 -18.00 -21.83
N LEU A 74 24.58 -17.26 -21.88
CA LEU A 74 24.56 -15.80 -22.15
C LEU A 74 24.03 -15.49 -23.55
N GLU A 75 24.49 -16.22 -24.57
CA GLU A 75 24.00 -16.10 -25.94
C GLU A 75 22.51 -16.38 -26.06
N LYS A 76 22.03 -17.45 -25.40
CA LYS A 76 20.61 -17.83 -25.42
C LYS A 76 19.69 -16.74 -24.89
N PHE A 77 20.12 -16.02 -23.87
CA PHE A 77 19.35 -14.95 -23.24
C PHE A 77 19.73 -13.54 -23.72
N ASN A 78 20.59 -13.47 -24.73
CA ASN A 78 21.09 -12.20 -25.31
C ASN A 78 21.65 -11.24 -24.25
N VAL A 79 22.45 -11.79 -23.30
CA VAL A 79 23.06 -11.02 -22.21
C VAL A 79 24.50 -10.70 -22.60
N SER A 80 24.85 -9.40 -22.65
CA SER A 80 26.18 -8.93 -22.98
C SER A 80 27.13 -8.98 -21.77
N GLU A 81 28.30 -9.56 -21.95
CA GLU A 81 29.36 -9.49 -20.94
C GLU A 81 29.95 -8.08 -20.75
N ASP A 82 29.71 -7.16 -21.67
CA ASP A 82 30.15 -5.76 -21.51
C ASP A 82 29.37 -5.06 -20.41
N ASP A 83 28.08 -5.37 -20.28
CA ASP A 83 27.19 -4.75 -19.30
C ASP A 83 27.13 -5.51 -17.97
N TRP A 84 27.37 -6.82 -18.01
CA TRP A 84 27.15 -7.71 -16.89
C TRP A 84 28.38 -8.48 -16.48
N LYS A 85 28.62 -8.60 -15.17
CA LYS A 85 29.67 -9.44 -14.57
C LYS A 85 29.04 -10.69 -13.98
N VAL A 86 29.49 -11.85 -14.43
CA VAL A 86 29.06 -13.14 -13.84
C VAL A 86 29.64 -13.27 -12.43
N THR A 87 28.79 -13.47 -11.46
CA THR A 87 29.18 -13.68 -10.05
C THR A 87 29.08 -15.13 -9.63
N ASN A 88 28.22 -15.90 -10.28
CA ASN A 88 28.08 -17.31 -10.00
C ASN A 88 27.62 -18.03 -11.27
N PHE A 89 28.18 -19.22 -11.51
CA PHE A 89 27.74 -20.14 -12.57
C PHE A 89 27.79 -21.57 -12.03
N LYS A 90 26.69 -22.29 -12.14
CA LYS A 90 26.58 -23.69 -11.70
C LYS A 90 25.88 -24.53 -12.77
N VAL A 91 26.35 -25.73 -12.96
CA VAL A 91 25.70 -26.74 -13.78
C VAL A 91 25.39 -27.94 -12.89
N ASN A 92 24.12 -28.28 -12.81
CA ASN A 92 23.67 -29.50 -12.16
C ASN A 92 23.46 -30.56 -13.28
N GLN A 93 23.77 -31.78 -12.97
CA GLN A 93 23.59 -32.94 -13.85
C GLN A 93 22.81 -34.02 -13.11
N TRP A 94 21.89 -34.66 -13.83
CA TRP A 94 21.22 -35.87 -13.33
C TRP A 94 20.83 -36.77 -14.48
N ASP A 95 20.78 -38.08 -14.24
CA ASP A 95 20.40 -39.06 -15.20
C ASP A 95 18.94 -39.49 -14.99
N VAL A 96 18.22 -39.65 -16.09
CA VAL A 96 16.86 -40.17 -16.12
C VAL A 96 16.84 -41.38 -17.02
N SER A 97 16.51 -42.54 -16.47
CA SER A 97 16.33 -43.77 -17.23
C SER A 97 14.84 -43.95 -17.58
N ALA A 98 14.55 -44.08 -18.85
CA ALA A 98 13.21 -44.35 -19.39
C ALA A 98 13.20 -45.64 -20.17
N LYS A 99 12.05 -46.33 -20.20
CA LYS A 99 11.83 -47.46 -21.08
C LYS A 99 11.43 -46.93 -22.46
N GLU A 100 12.18 -47.35 -23.46
CA GLU A 100 11.88 -47.04 -24.87
C GLU A 100 11.69 -48.36 -25.65
N GLU A 101 10.79 -48.38 -26.60
CA GLU A 101 10.58 -49.48 -27.50
C GLU A 101 11.37 -49.24 -28.76
N VAL A 102 12.40 -50.07 -28.98
CA VAL A 102 13.24 -50.06 -30.19
C VAL A 102 13.12 -51.44 -30.84
N ASP A 103 12.65 -51.47 -32.07
CA ASP A 103 12.46 -52.72 -32.85
C ASP A 103 11.61 -53.79 -32.12
N GLY A 104 10.52 -53.36 -31.45
CA GLY A 104 9.62 -54.26 -30.71
C GLY A 104 10.18 -54.83 -29.43
N LYS A 105 11.34 -54.35 -28.97
CA LYS A 105 11.96 -54.72 -27.67
C LYS A 105 12.01 -53.53 -26.76
N ILE A 106 11.68 -53.74 -25.48
CA ILE A 106 11.79 -52.73 -24.44
C ILE A 106 13.27 -52.65 -24.00
N VAL A 107 13.87 -51.49 -24.25
CA VAL A 107 15.25 -51.16 -23.82
C VAL A 107 15.19 -50.03 -22.80
N TRP A 108 16.09 -50.09 -21.82
CA TRP A 108 16.27 -48.94 -20.89
C TRP A 108 17.29 -47.98 -21.47
N ASN A 109 16.85 -46.80 -21.81
CA ASN A 109 17.74 -45.72 -22.23
C ASN A 109 17.91 -44.72 -21.08
N THR A 110 19.15 -44.32 -20.82
CA THR A 110 19.48 -43.34 -19.82
C THR A 110 19.86 -42.02 -20.50
N HIS A 111 19.11 -40.98 -20.22
CA HIS A 111 19.34 -39.61 -20.73
C HIS A 111 19.89 -38.73 -19.63
N THR A 112 21.03 -38.12 -19.89
CA THR A 112 21.62 -37.15 -19.02
C THR A 112 21.02 -35.78 -19.23
N ASN A 113 20.44 -35.20 -18.18
CA ASN A 113 19.88 -33.86 -18.15
C ASN A 113 20.80 -32.89 -17.41
N TYR A 114 20.78 -31.66 -17.84
CA TYR A 114 21.57 -30.59 -17.24
C TYR A 114 20.67 -29.39 -16.89
N GLN A 115 21.01 -28.71 -15.80
CA GLN A 115 20.46 -27.40 -15.47
C GLN A 115 21.60 -26.43 -15.27
N ALA A 116 21.72 -25.43 -16.13
CA ALA A 116 22.65 -24.33 -15.96
C ALA A 116 21.98 -23.16 -15.27
N LYS A 117 22.64 -22.57 -14.28
CA LYS A 117 22.22 -21.37 -13.59
C LYS A 117 23.38 -20.36 -13.55
N ALA A 118 23.09 -19.12 -13.92
CA ALA A 118 24.03 -18.02 -13.78
C ALA A 118 23.38 -16.85 -13.02
N THR A 119 24.19 -16.22 -12.16
CA THR A 119 23.85 -14.96 -11.51
C THR A 119 24.86 -13.92 -11.97
N LEU A 120 24.34 -12.80 -12.45
CA LEU A 120 25.14 -11.71 -12.95
C LEU A 120 24.80 -10.42 -12.20
N VAL A 121 25.78 -9.54 -12.08
CA VAL A 121 25.63 -8.20 -11.51
C VAL A 121 26.01 -7.17 -12.58
N ARG A 122 25.28 -6.08 -12.65
CA ARG A 122 25.57 -5.00 -13.60
C ARG A 122 26.96 -4.38 -13.32
N LYS A 123 27.80 -4.27 -14.33
CA LYS A 123 29.18 -3.71 -14.18
C LYS A 123 29.15 -2.25 -13.76
N ILE A 124 28.21 -1.49 -14.30
CA ILE A 124 27.93 -0.12 -13.91
C ILE A 124 26.57 -0.12 -13.26
N PRO A 125 26.47 -0.04 -11.92
CA PRO A 125 25.19 0.00 -11.25
C PRO A 125 24.36 1.17 -11.78
N VAL A 126 23.10 0.92 -12.11
CA VAL A 126 22.17 2.02 -12.42
C VAL A 126 22.09 2.86 -11.16
N LYS A 127 22.56 4.10 -11.24
CA LYS A 127 22.35 5.08 -10.17
C LYS A 127 20.84 5.38 -10.14
N CYS A 128 20.20 4.98 -9.06
CA CYS A 128 18.89 5.52 -8.76
C CYS A 128 19.11 6.95 -8.28
N ASP A 129 18.96 7.91 -9.15
CA ASP A 129 18.77 9.29 -8.71
C ASP A 129 17.40 9.33 -8.05
N PHE A 130 17.39 9.54 -6.72
CA PHE A 130 16.16 9.75 -6.00
C PHE A 130 15.51 11.01 -6.56
N PRO A 131 14.23 10.94 -6.99
CA PRO A 131 13.55 12.13 -7.44
C PRO A 131 13.46 13.10 -6.25
N THR A 132 13.91 14.33 -6.48
CA THR A 132 13.87 15.37 -5.46
C THR A 132 12.60 16.18 -5.63
N VAL A 133 11.76 16.18 -4.61
CA VAL A 133 10.69 17.17 -4.44
C VAL A 133 11.34 18.39 -3.77
N LYS A 134 10.97 19.59 -4.20
CA LYS A 134 11.47 20.83 -3.60
C LYS A 134 11.05 20.85 -2.14
N GLY A 135 11.99 20.61 -1.22
CA GLY A 135 11.74 20.58 0.22
C GLY A 135 11.29 21.95 0.72
N ALA A 136 10.25 21.96 1.58
CA ALA A 136 9.90 23.18 2.31
C ALA A 136 10.95 23.45 3.38
N THR A 137 11.31 24.72 3.54
CA THR A 137 12.11 25.13 4.68
C THR A 137 11.23 25.13 5.93
N ILE A 138 11.31 24.06 6.73
CA ILE A 138 10.62 23.97 8.00
C ILE A 138 11.33 24.91 8.98
N ARG A 139 10.72 26.05 9.25
CA ARG A 139 11.20 26.94 10.31
C ARG A 139 10.37 26.69 11.55
N PRO A 140 10.98 26.41 12.71
CA PRO A 140 10.26 26.41 13.98
C PRO A 140 9.78 27.84 14.23
N THR A 141 8.49 28.07 14.07
CA THR A 141 7.89 29.39 14.23
C THR A 141 6.82 29.33 15.31
N LYS A 142 6.90 30.25 16.25
CA LYS A 142 5.73 30.59 17.05
C LYS A 142 4.76 31.32 16.11
N PHE A 143 3.76 30.61 15.64
CA PHE A 143 2.74 31.19 14.77
C PHE A 143 1.81 32.06 15.60
N ASN A 144 1.78 33.35 15.31
CA ASN A 144 0.78 34.24 15.90
C ASN A 144 -0.45 34.22 14.98
N ILE A 145 -1.27 33.16 15.13
CA ILE A 145 -2.40 32.90 14.27
C ILE A 145 -3.60 33.71 14.73
N LYS A 146 -4.06 34.60 13.89
CA LYS A 146 -5.32 35.31 14.12
C LYS A 146 -6.48 34.43 13.60
N THR A 147 -7.06 33.62 14.48
CA THR A 147 -8.34 32.97 14.17
C THR A 147 -9.48 33.96 14.29
N PRO A 148 -10.51 33.88 13.46
CA PRO A 148 -11.71 34.68 13.59
C PRO A 148 -12.36 34.47 14.96
N LYS A 149 -12.89 35.53 15.57
CA LYS A 149 -13.74 35.39 16.77
C LYS A 149 -15.02 34.67 16.36
N ARG A 150 -15.30 33.56 17.03
CA ARG A 150 -16.49 32.72 16.83
C ARG A 150 -17.07 32.33 18.17
N ASP A 151 -18.38 32.14 18.23
CA ASP A 151 -19.07 31.64 19.42
C ASP A 151 -18.76 30.15 19.66
N LEU A 152 -18.60 29.40 18.55
CA LEU A 152 -18.22 28.00 18.54
C LEU A 152 -16.79 27.81 18.02
N LYS A 153 -16.13 26.77 18.47
CA LYS A 153 -14.87 26.30 17.87
C LYS A 153 -15.14 25.62 16.55
N VAL A 154 -14.19 25.72 15.63
CA VAL A 154 -14.25 25.07 14.31
C VAL A 154 -12.98 24.31 14.08
N ASP A 155 -13.12 23.02 13.81
CA ASP A 155 -12.04 22.14 13.37
C ASP A 155 -12.27 21.71 11.90
N VAL A 156 -11.19 21.45 11.17
CA VAL A 156 -11.23 20.80 9.87
C VAL A 156 -10.54 19.45 9.99
N VAL A 157 -11.16 18.42 9.39
CA VAL A 157 -10.67 17.05 9.45
C VAL A 157 -10.40 16.58 8.03
N LEU A 158 -9.13 16.33 7.70
CA LEU A 158 -8.66 15.89 6.39
C LEU A 158 -8.33 14.38 6.45
N PRO A 159 -9.06 13.52 5.73
CA PRO A 159 -8.83 12.09 5.74
C PRO A 159 -7.92 11.65 4.57
N ASP A 160 -7.20 10.57 4.73
CA ASP A 160 -6.70 9.63 3.71
C ASP A 160 -6.17 10.34 2.44
N ALA A 161 -5.18 11.23 2.59
CA ALA A 161 -4.57 11.90 1.44
C ALA A 161 -3.73 10.93 0.58
N GLN A 162 -3.23 9.86 1.20
CA GLN A 162 -2.39 8.82 0.58
C GLN A 162 -1.31 9.41 -0.32
N VAL A 163 -0.55 10.37 0.24
CA VAL A 163 0.56 10.98 -0.47
C VAL A 163 1.58 9.91 -0.82
N GLY A 164 1.70 9.67 -2.10
CA GLY A 164 2.56 8.66 -2.69
C GLY A 164 2.78 8.95 -4.16
N PHE A 165 3.70 8.22 -4.77
CA PHE A 165 4.05 8.37 -6.16
C PHE A 165 4.27 7.02 -6.84
N LYS A 166 4.00 7.01 -8.14
CA LYS A 166 4.44 6.01 -9.09
C LYS A 166 5.59 6.62 -9.89
N LYS A 167 6.72 5.92 -10.01
CA LYS A 167 7.90 6.36 -10.74
C LYS A 167 7.96 5.66 -12.10
N ASP A 168 8.11 6.42 -13.17
CA ASP A 168 8.52 5.88 -14.46
C ASP A 168 10.03 5.62 -14.43
N PHE A 169 10.46 4.38 -14.64
CA PHE A 169 11.87 4.02 -14.57
C PHE A 169 12.69 4.50 -15.76
N ASN A 170 12.07 4.75 -16.90
CA ASN A 170 12.76 5.19 -18.09
C ASN A 170 13.04 6.70 -18.04
N THR A 171 12.06 7.46 -17.55
CA THR A 171 12.15 8.93 -17.51
C THR A 171 12.50 9.46 -16.11
N GLY A 172 12.30 8.67 -15.06
CA GLY A 172 12.42 9.10 -13.67
C GLY A 172 11.24 9.97 -13.18
N GLU A 173 10.24 10.19 -14.02
CA GLU A 173 9.09 11.03 -13.73
C GLU A 173 8.21 10.43 -12.63
N LEU A 174 7.69 11.29 -11.74
CA LEU A 174 6.81 10.92 -10.65
C LEU A 174 5.36 11.28 -11.00
N SER A 175 4.49 10.27 -10.96
CA SER A 175 3.04 10.45 -11.05
C SER A 175 2.42 10.33 -9.67
N PRO A 176 1.68 11.35 -9.15
CA PRO A 176 1.11 11.31 -7.81
C PRO A 176 -0.04 10.31 -7.73
N LEU A 177 -0.12 9.60 -6.59
CA LEU A 177 -1.23 8.74 -6.19
C LEU A 177 -2.33 9.54 -5.47
N HIS A 178 -1.96 10.66 -4.85
CA HIS A 178 -2.87 11.62 -4.25
C HIS A 178 -3.47 12.55 -5.30
N ASP A 179 -4.67 13.07 -5.05
CA ASP A 179 -5.32 13.98 -5.99
C ASP A 179 -4.97 15.44 -5.68
N LEU A 180 -4.11 16.03 -6.54
CA LEU A 180 -3.65 17.40 -6.38
C LEU A 180 -4.80 18.43 -6.40
N ARG A 181 -5.86 18.16 -7.18
CA ARG A 181 -7.02 19.06 -7.27
C ARG A 181 -7.87 18.99 -5.99
N ALA A 182 -8.12 17.78 -5.49
CA ALA A 182 -8.84 17.59 -4.24
C ALA A 182 -8.09 18.23 -3.06
N ILE A 183 -6.78 18.05 -3.00
CA ILE A 183 -5.91 18.66 -1.99
C ILE A 183 -5.89 20.18 -2.11
N SER A 184 -5.85 20.74 -3.32
CA SER A 184 -5.91 22.19 -3.56
C SER A 184 -7.21 22.78 -3.02
N VAL A 185 -8.36 22.17 -3.34
CA VAL A 185 -9.67 22.59 -2.81
C VAL A 185 -9.71 22.57 -1.29
N ALA A 186 -9.25 21.47 -0.66
CA ALA A 186 -9.21 21.36 0.79
C ALA A 186 -8.30 22.43 1.42
N THR A 187 -7.13 22.65 0.81
CA THR A 187 -6.16 23.67 1.23
C THR A 187 -6.77 25.08 1.22
N GLU A 188 -7.44 25.46 0.12
CA GLU A 188 -8.06 26.79 0.00
C GLU A 188 -9.18 26.98 1.04
N ILE A 189 -9.98 25.96 1.29
CA ILE A 189 -11.04 26.02 2.31
C ILE A 189 -10.43 26.12 3.72
N VAL A 190 -9.36 25.38 4.04
CA VAL A 190 -8.62 25.51 5.31
C VAL A 190 -8.07 26.92 5.49
N LYS A 191 -7.45 27.50 4.45
CA LYS A 191 -6.90 28.87 4.48
C LYS A 191 -7.98 29.92 4.71
N GLU A 192 -9.16 29.73 4.14
CA GLU A 192 -10.30 30.65 4.34
C GLU A 192 -10.93 30.50 5.73
N ILE A 193 -11.17 29.27 6.18
CA ILE A 193 -11.78 28.99 7.49
C ILE A 193 -10.86 29.42 8.62
N ARG A 194 -9.56 29.17 8.52
CA ARG A 194 -8.61 29.30 9.61
C ARG A 194 -9.13 28.62 10.88
N PRO A 195 -9.18 27.28 10.89
CA PRO A 195 -9.80 26.53 11.98
C PRO A 195 -9.04 26.68 13.29
N ASN A 196 -9.70 26.37 14.40
CA ASN A 196 -9.04 26.23 15.69
C ASN A 196 -8.05 25.05 15.65
N ARG A 197 -8.48 23.92 15.10
CA ARG A 197 -7.61 22.75 14.90
C ARG A 197 -7.77 22.21 13.48
N LEU A 198 -6.65 21.74 12.94
CA LEU A 198 -6.60 20.94 11.74
C LEU A 198 -6.21 19.52 12.12
N ILE A 199 -7.06 18.54 11.80
CA ILE A 199 -6.87 17.14 12.13
C ILE A 199 -6.59 16.38 10.84
N LEU A 200 -5.40 15.78 10.74
CA LEU A 200 -4.99 14.85 9.69
C LEU A 200 -5.37 13.44 10.16
N LEU A 201 -6.36 12.83 9.51
CA LEU A 201 -7.09 11.66 10.06
C LEU A 201 -6.43 10.31 9.76
N GLY A 202 -5.13 10.28 9.49
CA GLY A 202 -4.36 9.08 9.16
C GLY A 202 -4.38 8.74 7.68
N ASP A 203 -3.53 7.79 7.29
CA ASP A 203 -3.28 7.42 5.91
C ASP A 203 -2.97 8.65 5.02
N MET A 204 -2.24 9.60 5.62
CA MET A 204 -1.79 10.78 4.88
C MET A 204 -0.66 10.43 3.93
N LEU A 205 0.13 9.40 4.24
CA LEU A 205 1.13 8.77 3.38
C LEU A 205 0.59 7.45 2.83
N ASP A 206 0.93 7.10 1.58
CA ASP A 206 0.58 5.78 1.02
C ASP A 206 1.59 4.69 1.40
N LEU A 207 2.89 5.01 1.40
CA LEU A 207 4.00 4.11 1.78
C LEU A 207 3.93 2.71 1.12
N PRO A 208 3.84 2.61 -0.19
CA PRO A 208 3.70 1.32 -0.87
C PRO A 208 4.94 0.43 -0.70
N ASP A 209 6.15 1.00 -0.61
CA ASP A 209 7.42 0.29 -0.42
C ASP A 209 7.46 -0.48 0.91
N TRP A 210 6.69 -0.02 1.90
CA TRP A 210 6.62 -0.61 3.25
C TRP A 210 5.46 -1.59 3.41
N SER A 211 4.66 -1.80 2.35
CA SER A 211 3.50 -2.67 2.39
C SER A 211 3.90 -4.15 2.31
N THR A 212 3.29 -4.98 3.15
CA THR A 212 3.34 -6.45 3.04
C THR A 212 2.34 -6.98 2.02
N HIS A 213 1.41 -6.14 1.55
CA HIS A 213 0.39 -6.47 0.56
C HIS A 213 0.89 -6.11 -0.84
N PHE A 214 1.44 -7.07 -1.54
CA PHE A 214 1.47 -7.30 -2.97
C PHE A 214 1.88 -6.27 -4.00
N MET A 215 2.35 -5.09 -3.72
CA MET A 215 2.80 -4.25 -4.82
C MET A 215 4.30 -4.39 -5.03
N ARG A 216 4.69 -5.53 -5.56
CA ARG A 216 6.05 -5.76 -6.07
C ARG A 216 6.24 -5.22 -7.50
N SER A 217 5.47 -4.21 -7.86
CA SER A 217 5.75 -3.44 -9.08
C SER A 217 6.90 -2.48 -8.78
N PRO A 218 7.99 -2.54 -9.55
CA PRO A 218 9.15 -1.70 -9.32
C PRO A 218 8.82 -0.19 -9.34
N GLU A 219 7.76 0.21 -10.01
CA GLU A 219 7.29 1.59 -10.14
C GLU A 219 6.98 2.29 -8.81
N PHE A 220 6.75 1.52 -7.75
CA PHE A 220 6.45 2.05 -6.41
C PHE A 220 7.66 2.06 -5.48
N TYR A 221 8.79 1.47 -5.89
CA TYR A 221 10.00 1.49 -5.09
C TYR A 221 10.70 2.86 -5.16
N PHE A 222 11.36 3.22 -4.07
CA PHE A 222 12.11 4.48 -3.92
C PHE A 222 11.23 5.73 -3.98
N THR A 223 9.96 5.62 -3.61
CA THR A 223 9.01 6.73 -3.59
C THR A 223 8.73 7.26 -2.18
N THR A 224 9.27 6.61 -1.15
CA THR A 224 9.12 7.04 0.25
C THR A 224 9.63 8.45 0.49
N GLN A 225 10.88 8.78 0.06
CA GLN A 225 11.45 10.10 0.30
C GLN A 225 10.66 11.23 -0.36
N PRO A 226 10.32 11.18 -1.68
CA PRO A 226 9.50 12.22 -2.28
C PRO A 226 8.11 12.35 -1.65
N SER A 227 7.53 11.26 -1.13
CA SER A 227 6.25 11.30 -0.42
C SER A 227 6.37 12.06 0.91
N LEU A 228 7.45 11.80 1.66
CA LEU A 228 7.75 12.52 2.90
C LEU A 228 7.98 14.02 2.63
N ASP A 229 8.78 14.35 1.62
CA ASP A 229 9.11 15.74 1.29
C ASP A 229 7.86 16.52 0.86
N TRP A 230 7.01 15.88 0.04
CA TRP A 230 5.77 16.50 -0.43
C TRP A 230 4.78 16.72 0.73
N LEU A 231 4.55 15.70 1.56
CA LEU A 231 3.61 15.81 2.68
C LEU A 231 4.11 16.81 3.73
N ALA A 232 5.40 16.79 4.06
CA ALA A 232 5.99 17.76 4.97
C ALA A 232 5.81 19.21 4.45
N SER A 233 5.97 19.41 3.13
CA SER A 233 5.75 20.70 2.48
C SER A 233 4.29 21.16 2.60
N TRP A 234 3.34 20.27 2.37
CA TRP A 234 1.92 20.57 2.48
C TRP A 234 1.50 20.85 3.94
N ILE A 235 1.99 20.07 4.91
CA ILE A 235 1.77 20.34 6.32
C ILE A 235 2.34 21.71 6.72
N ALA A 236 3.54 22.03 6.26
CA ALA A 236 4.18 23.34 6.53
C ALA A 236 3.39 24.50 5.89
N GLU A 237 2.79 24.30 4.73
CA GLU A 237 1.89 25.27 4.08
C GLU A 237 0.61 25.51 4.90
N LEU A 238 0.00 24.44 5.41
CA LEU A 238 -1.25 24.51 6.18
C LEU A 238 -1.05 25.02 7.60
N ARG A 239 0.11 24.76 8.20
CA ARG A 239 0.40 25.04 9.63
C ARG A 239 0.13 26.50 10.06
N PRO A 240 0.40 27.54 9.26
CA PRO A 240 0.11 28.92 9.60
C PRO A 240 -1.38 29.29 9.66
N TYR A 241 -2.27 28.41 9.24
CA TYR A 241 -3.69 28.69 9.14
C TYR A 241 -4.53 28.05 10.25
N CYS A 242 -3.93 27.29 11.17
CA CYS A 242 -4.61 26.67 12.31
C CYS A 242 -3.85 26.90 13.62
N ASN A 243 -4.56 27.03 14.75
CA ASN A 243 -3.90 27.20 16.05
C ASN A 243 -3.20 25.90 16.47
N GLU A 244 -3.90 24.78 16.34
CA GLU A 244 -3.44 23.46 16.69
C GLU A 244 -3.48 22.57 15.44
N MET A 245 -2.55 21.64 15.33
CA MET A 245 -2.57 20.63 14.29
C MET A 245 -2.29 19.27 14.91
N VAL A 246 -3.13 18.30 14.56
CA VAL A 246 -3.07 16.93 15.06
C VAL A 246 -2.94 15.99 13.88
N TYR A 247 -2.06 15.01 13.99
CA TYR A 247 -1.88 13.93 13.04
C TYR A 247 -2.20 12.60 13.71
N ILE A 248 -3.25 11.92 13.28
CA ILE A 248 -3.61 10.60 13.78
C ILE A 248 -2.93 9.55 12.90
N GLU A 249 -2.34 8.52 13.51
CA GLU A 249 -1.70 7.43 12.79
C GLU A 249 -2.73 6.54 12.08
N GLY A 250 -2.55 6.30 10.79
CA GLY A 250 -3.30 5.32 10.02
C GLY A 250 -2.57 3.99 9.86
N ASN A 251 -3.18 3.05 9.15
CA ASN A 251 -2.55 1.76 8.88
C ASN A 251 -1.37 1.87 7.89
N HIS A 252 -1.36 2.87 7.03
CA HIS A 252 -0.25 3.10 6.11
C HIS A 252 1.00 3.60 6.84
N GLU A 253 0.86 4.55 7.75
CA GLU A 253 1.97 4.99 8.59
C GLU A 253 2.53 3.85 9.46
N LYS A 254 1.65 3.00 9.96
CA LYS A 254 2.04 1.85 10.77
C LYS A 254 2.88 0.83 10.00
N ARG A 255 2.73 0.72 8.68
CA ARG A 255 3.54 -0.20 7.83
C ARG A 255 5.04 -0.02 8.03
N MET A 256 5.50 1.23 8.18
CA MET A 256 6.92 1.51 8.41
C MET A 256 7.38 0.91 9.74
N ILE A 257 6.64 1.12 10.82
CA ILE A 257 6.95 0.59 12.14
C ILE A 257 6.94 -0.94 12.12
N ASP A 258 5.91 -1.55 11.52
CA ASP A 258 5.79 -3.00 11.43
C ASP A 258 6.94 -3.61 10.63
N SER A 259 7.34 -2.99 9.53
CA SER A 259 8.47 -3.44 8.73
C SER A 259 9.80 -3.33 9.49
N ILE A 260 10.01 -2.27 10.27
CA ILE A 260 11.20 -2.11 11.11
C ILE A 260 11.23 -3.19 12.19
N ILE A 261 10.13 -3.43 12.87
CA ILE A 261 10.04 -4.48 13.91
C ILE A 261 10.29 -5.85 13.30
N GLN A 262 9.76 -6.11 12.12
CA GLN A 262 9.85 -7.41 11.46
C GLN A 262 11.24 -7.70 10.88
N ASN A 263 11.91 -6.69 10.31
CA ASN A 263 13.12 -6.89 9.52
C ASN A 263 14.40 -6.33 10.18
N THR A 264 14.26 -5.31 11.03
CA THR A 264 15.40 -4.58 11.64
C THR A 264 15.06 -4.09 13.04
N ILE A 265 14.62 -4.99 13.91
CA ILE A 265 14.17 -4.67 15.28
C ILE A 265 15.20 -3.85 16.09
N GLN A 266 16.49 -3.99 15.77
CA GLN A 266 17.57 -3.25 16.42
C GLN A 266 17.49 -1.73 16.15
N ALA A 267 16.83 -1.33 15.06
CA ALA A 267 16.65 0.07 14.68
C ALA A 267 15.37 0.69 15.30
N TYR A 268 14.52 -0.14 15.90
CA TYR A 268 13.27 0.33 16.51
C TYR A 268 13.53 1.21 17.73
N GLY A 269 12.92 2.37 17.75
CA GLY A 269 13.00 3.28 18.90
C GLY A 269 14.29 4.08 19.04
N ILE A 270 15.26 3.94 18.12
CA ILE A 270 16.49 4.72 18.12
C ILE A 270 16.17 6.21 17.94
N LYS A 271 16.75 7.04 18.81
CA LYS A 271 16.64 8.50 18.79
C LYS A 271 18.00 9.13 18.56
N PRO A 272 18.08 10.42 18.13
CA PRO A 272 19.34 11.14 18.11
C PRO A 272 19.97 11.20 19.51
N ALA A 273 21.29 11.20 19.56
CA ALA A 273 22.01 11.31 20.84
C ALA A 273 21.64 12.61 21.56
N ASN A 274 21.37 12.51 22.85
CA ASN A 274 21.02 13.63 23.72
C ASN A 274 19.71 14.36 23.39
N GLU A 275 18.82 13.75 22.58
CA GLU A 275 17.50 14.30 22.25
C GLU A 275 16.37 13.33 22.68
N PRO A 276 16.14 13.10 23.99
CA PRO A 276 15.17 12.10 24.46
C PRO A 276 13.71 12.44 24.13
N ASP A 277 13.41 13.73 23.92
CA ASP A 277 12.04 14.21 23.73
C ASP A 277 11.57 14.17 22.25
N VAL A 278 12.48 13.93 21.30
CA VAL A 278 12.08 13.80 19.90
C VAL A 278 11.57 12.38 19.58
N PRO A 279 10.73 12.21 18.56
CA PRO A 279 10.31 10.90 18.11
C PRO A 279 11.51 10.05 17.64
N PRO A 280 11.39 8.71 17.55
CA PRO A 280 12.40 7.85 16.97
C PRO A 280 12.76 8.25 15.53
N ILE A 281 14.03 8.15 15.15
CA ILE A 281 14.55 8.57 13.83
C ILE A 281 13.78 7.89 12.69
N LEU A 282 13.58 6.57 12.81
CA LEU A 282 12.81 5.78 11.85
C LEU A 282 11.33 5.76 12.26
N SER A 283 10.70 6.92 12.21
CA SER A 283 9.26 7.07 12.45
C SER A 283 8.70 8.20 11.59
N VAL A 284 7.44 8.06 11.20
CA VAL A 284 6.74 9.09 10.41
C VAL A 284 6.80 10.47 11.07
N PRO A 285 6.52 10.63 12.39
CA PRO A 285 6.57 11.96 13.00
C PRO A 285 7.96 12.60 13.00
N TYR A 286 9.05 11.82 13.10
CA TYR A 286 10.40 12.35 13.00
C TYR A 286 10.74 12.74 11.57
N MET A 287 10.50 11.84 10.61
CA MET A 287 10.85 12.04 9.20
C MET A 287 10.08 13.21 8.57
N LEU A 288 8.83 13.42 8.94
CA LEU A 288 8.06 14.59 8.54
C LEU A 288 8.42 15.85 9.32
N GLY A 289 9.22 15.75 10.38
CA GLY A 289 9.56 16.89 11.23
C GLY A 289 8.38 17.45 12.01
N LEU A 290 7.37 16.65 12.34
CA LEU A 290 6.14 17.09 13.00
C LEU A 290 6.43 17.78 14.35
N HIS A 291 7.40 17.28 15.12
CA HIS A 291 7.86 17.86 16.38
C HIS A 291 8.43 19.29 16.21
N LYS A 292 9.03 19.59 15.04
CA LYS A 292 9.54 20.94 14.72
C LYS A 292 8.44 21.90 14.31
N MET A 293 7.35 21.38 13.76
CA MET A 293 6.18 22.17 13.33
C MET A 293 5.14 22.33 14.42
N GLY A 294 5.34 21.73 15.61
CA GLY A 294 4.37 21.76 16.71
C GLY A 294 3.08 21.03 16.32
N VAL A 295 3.19 19.91 15.63
CA VAL A 295 2.10 19.01 15.28
C VAL A 295 2.06 17.88 16.30
N GLU A 296 0.91 17.69 16.94
CA GLU A 296 0.68 16.56 17.84
C GLU A 296 0.51 15.28 17.01
N TYR A 297 1.23 14.21 17.37
CA TYR A 297 1.10 12.91 16.72
C TYR A 297 0.42 11.90 17.64
N VAL A 298 -0.76 11.45 17.25
CA VAL A 298 -1.54 10.43 17.96
C VAL A 298 -1.29 9.07 17.32
N GLY A 299 -0.30 8.36 17.84
CA GLY A 299 0.11 7.03 17.38
C GLY A 299 -0.76 5.89 17.89
N LYS A 300 -0.25 4.65 17.76
CA LYS A 300 -0.84 3.39 18.24
C LYS A 300 -2.07 2.92 17.45
N TYR A 301 -2.05 3.08 16.12
CA TYR A 301 -3.07 2.44 15.29
C TYR A 301 -3.24 0.93 15.66
N PRO A 302 -4.47 0.39 15.79
CA PRO A 302 -5.77 1.02 15.48
C PRO A 302 -6.43 1.75 16.68
N HIS A 303 -5.71 1.98 17.77
CA HIS A 303 -6.23 2.48 19.04
C HIS A 303 -5.99 3.98 19.27
N GLY A 304 -5.39 4.68 18.28
CA GLY A 304 -5.19 6.13 18.33
C GLY A 304 -6.53 6.86 18.29
N GLU A 305 -6.84 7.65 19.34
CA GLU A 305 -8.08 8.40 19.49
C GLU A 305 -7.76 9.87 19.79
N PHE A 306 -8.47 10.78 19.14
CA PHE A 306 -8.39 12.20 19.42
C PHE A 306 -9.79 12.78 19.69
N TYR A 307 -10.02 13.24 20.91
CA TYR A 307 -11.32 13.75 21.33
C TYR A 307 -11.49 15.22 20.93
N ILE A 308 -12.46 15.51 20.06
CA ILE A 308 -12.82 16.88 19.67
C ILE A 308 -13.49 17.59 20.87
N ASN A 309 -14.47 16.91 21.48
CA ASN A 309 -15.14 17.32 22.70
C ASN A 309 -15.60 16.09 23.52
N ASP A 310 -16.42 16.30 24.55
CA ASP A 310 -16.90 15.22 25.45
C ASP A 310 -17.75 14.14 24.72
N ASN A 311 -18.29 14.43 23.53
CA ASN A 311 -19.22 13.57 22.82
C ASN A 311 -18.79 13.18 21.39
N LEU A 312 -17.60 13.61 20.93
CA LEU A 312 -17.10 13.33 19.59
C LEU A 312 -15.61 12.99 19.60
N VAL A 313 -15.26 11.85 19.00
CA VAL A 313 -13.87 11.38 18.85
C VAL A 313 -13.53 11.19 17.36
N CYS A 314 -12.29 11.52 17.00
CA CYS A 314 -11.67 11.18 15.72
C CYS A 314 -10.78 9.96 15.89
N ILE A 315 -10.90 9.00 14.96
CA ILE A 315 -10.04 7.83 14.83
C ILE A 315 -9.71 7.63 13.36
N HIS A 316 -8.56 7.02 13.04
CA HIS A 316 -8.39 6.59 11.65
C HIS A 316 -9.40 5.49 11.29
N GLY A 317 -9.59 4.51 12.17
CA GLY A 317 -10.55 3.43 11.98
C GLY A 317 -9.94 2.18 11.35
N ASN A 318 -10.63 1.05 11.54
CA ASN A 318 -10.25 -0.25 10.99
C ASN A 318 -11.48 -1.12 10.64
N LYS A 319 -12.68 -0.58 10.81
CA LYS A 319 -13.92 -1.30 10.54
C LYS A 319 -14.41 -1.00 9.12
N VAL A 320 -14.29 -1.98 8.23
CA VAL A 320 -14.76 -1.88 6.86
C VAL A 320 -16.00 -2.75 6.66
N GLY A 321 -17.00 -2.18 6.02
CA GLY A 321 -18.16 -2.90 5.54
C GLY A 321 -18.14 -3.00 4.01
N PRO A 322 -18.53 -4.14 3.39
CA PRO A 322 -18.48 -4.31 1.93
C PRO A 322 -19.47 -3.42 1.18
N LYS A 323 -20.57 -2.99 1.82
CA LYS A 323 -21.58 -2.13 1.20
C LYS A 323 -21.55 -0.72 1.78
N SER A 324 -21.99 0.26 1.00
CA SER A 324 -22.18 1.64 1.47
C SER A 324 -23.00 1.69 2.75
N GLY A 325 -22.61 2.54 3.69
CA GLY A 325 -23.24 2.71 5.00
C GLY A 325 -22.89 1.65 6.03
N GLN A 326 -22.38 0.48 5.63
CA GLN A 326 -22.11 -0.61 6.57
C GLN A 326 -20.96 -0.30 7.54
N SER A 327 -19.96 0.48 7.13
CA SER A 327 -18.85 0.81 8.02
C SER A 327 -19.31 1.66 9.19
N VAL A 328 -20.06 2.72 8.91
CA VAL A 328 -20.63 3.60 9.97
C VAL A 328 -21.68 2.86 10.82
N MET A 329 -22.47 1.98 10.21
CA MET A 329 -23.45 1.18 10.96
C MET A 329 -22.75 0.22 11.93
N LYS A 330 -21.65 -0.43 11.55
CA LYS A 330 -20.86 -1.28 12.47
C LYS A 330 -20.31 -0.49 13.68
N MET A 331 -19.99 0.79 13.50
CA MET A 331 -19.57 1.65 14.63
C MET A 331 -20.73 1.97 15.56
N LEU A 332 -21.95 2.02 15.01
CA LEU A 332 -23.19 2.27 15.77
C LEU A 332 -23.83 1.03 16.39
N ASP A 333 -23.26 -0.16 16.19
CA ASP A 333 -23.81 -1.39 16.82
C ASP A 333 -23.85 -1.27 18.34
N SER A 334 -22.77 -0.77 18.96
CA SER A 334 -22.67 -0.53 20.40
C SER A 334 -21.92 0.77 20.68
N PRO A 335 -22.54 1.93 20.37
CA PRO A 335 -21.84 3.20 20.45
C PRO A 335 -21.65 3.63 21.92
N ARG A 336 -20.46 4.14 22.24
CA ARG A 336 -20.16 4.78 23.51
C ARG A 336 -20.04 6.31 23.36
N ILE A 337 -19.62 6.73 22.19
CA ILE A 337 -19.38 8.13 21.79
C ILE A 337 -19.63 8.26 20.29
N SER A 338 -19.90 9.44 19.78
CA SER A 338 -19.95 9.71 18.36
C SER A 338 -18.56 9.71 17.76
N VAL A 339 -18.41 9.22 16.51
CA VAL A 339 -17.10 8.93 15.92
C VAL A 339 -17.01 9.49 14.51
N ILE A 340 -15.89 10.14 14.21
CA ILE A 340 -15.43 10.43 12.86
C ILE A 340 -14.30 9.46 12.52
N GLN A 341 -14.39 8.79 11.35
CA GLN A 341 -13.33 7.90 10.86
C GLN A 341 -12.92 8.21 9.42
N GLY A 342 -11.68 7.85 9.06
CA GLY A 342 -11.14 7.73 7.71
C GLY A 342 -11.21 6.29 7.18
N HIS A 343 -10.12 5.82 6.55
CA HIS A 343 -9.83 4.44 6.17
C HIS A 343 -10.71 3.82 5.07
N VAL A 344 -12.00 4.07 5.06
CA VAL A 344 -12.93 3.43 4.12
C VAL A 344 -13.11 4.18 2.82
N HIS A 345 -12.59 5.41 2.71
CA HIS A 345 -12.61 6.28 1.53
C HIS A 345 -14.03 6.57 1.00
N ARG A 346 -15.05 6.47 1.85
CA ARG A 346 -16.44 6.75 1.48
C ARG A 346 -17.05 7.84 2.33
N LEU A 347 -17.86 8.69 1.71
CA LEU A 347 -18.69 9.65 2.42
C LEU A 347 -19.92 8.93 2.97
N GLU A 348 -19.92 8.66 4.26
CA GLU A 348 -20.98 7.93 4.94
C GLU A 348 -21.33 8.63 6.26
N MET A 349 -22.61 8.67 6.59
CA MET A 349 -23.10 9.15 7.89
C MET A 349 -24.27 8.29 8.39
N GLY A 350 -24.23 7.97 9.66
CA GLY A 350 -25.31 7.24 10.32
C GLY A 350 -25.62 7.80 11.70
N HIS A 351 -26.84 7.60 12.15
CA HIS A 351 -27.33 8.02 13.47
C HIS A 351 -27.97 6.86 14.19
N LYS A 352 -27.82 6.81 15.51
CA LYS A 352 -28.49 5.85 16.38
C LYS A 352 -28.96 6.51 17.67
N THR A 353 -30.22 6.35 17.98
CA THR A 353 -30.77 6.74 19.29
C THR A 353 -30.71 5.55 20.25
N VAL A 354 -30.07 5.76 21.40
CA VAL A 354 -30.01 4.79 22.50
C VAL A 354 -30.76 5.38 23.70
N TRP A 355 -31.68 4.64 24.24
CA TRP A 355 -32.44 5.02 25.43
C TRP A 355 -31.75 4.49 26.68
N THR A 356 -31.37 5.36 27.59
CA THR A 356 -30.76 4.99 28.87
C THR A 356 -31.53 5.69 29.99
N HIS A 357 -32.12 4.90 30.91
CA HIS A 357 -32.93 5.41 31.99
C HIS A 357 -34.03 6.40 31.54
N GLY A 358 -34.70 6.07 30.42
CA GLY A 358 -35.79 6.90 29.87
C GLY A 358 -35.35 8.18 29.16
N LYS A 359 -34.02 8.42 29.01
CA LYS A 359 -33.48 9.57 28.30
C LYS A 359 -32.84 9.14 26.98
N PRO A 360 -33.18 9.77 25.85
CA PRO A 360 -32.55 9.47 24.58
C PRO A 360 -31.16 10.10 24.52
N LYS A 361 -30.17 9.36 23.98
CA LYS A 361 -28.88 9.86 23.56
C LYS A 361 -28.68 9.48 22.09
N ILE A 362 -28.37 10.48 21.26
CA ILE A 362 -28.12 10.29 19.83
C ILE A 362 -26.62 10.19 19.63
N TYR A 363 -26.22 9.14 18.91
CA TYR A 363 -24.85 8.92 18.47
C TYR A 363 -24.76 9.05 16.98
N GLN A 364 -23.63 9.58 16.49
CA GLN A 364 -23.31 9.69 15.08
C GLN A 364 -22.03 8.91 14.76
N ALA A 365 -22.00 8.28 13.59
CA ALA A 365 -20.79 7.76 13.01
C ALA A 365 -20.64 8.32 11.61
N ILE A 366 -19.48 8.86 11.30
CA ILE A 366 -19.21 9.61 10.08
C ILE A 366 -17.92 9.09 9.47
N SER A 367 -17.92 8.87 8.16
CA SER A 367 -16.74 8.63 7.34
C SER A 367 -16.62 9.76 6.31
N LEU A 368 -15.44 10.34 6.19
CA LEU A 368 -15.23 11.62 5.48
C LEU A 368 -14.69 11.47 4.05
N GLY A 369 -14.68 10.25 3.50
CA GLY A 369 -14.12 10.03 2.16
C GLY A 369 -12.60 9.94 2.16
N THR A 370 -11.98 10.50 1.12
CA THR A 370 -10.53 10.49 0.90
C THR A 370 -10.10 11.74 0.13
N LEU A 371 -8.81 12.09 0.18
CA LEU A 371 -8.18 13.07 -0.71
C LEU A 371 -7.26 12.40 -1.74
N ALA A 372 -7.21 11.06 -1.75
CA ALA A 372 -6.50 10.28 -2.74
C ALA A 372 -7.23 10.26 -4.10
N ARG A 373 -6.54 9.82 -5.13
CA ARG A 373 -7.16 9.57 -6.45
C ARG A 373 -8.12 8.38 -6.37
N ILE A 374 -9.25 8.51 -7.06
CA ILE A 374 -10.32 7.51 -7.10
C ILE A 374 -10.46 6.83 -8.47
N ASP A 375 -9.50 7.05 -9.36
CA ASP A 375 -9.49 6.53 -10.74
C ASP A 375 -8.86 5.12 -10.86
N GLY A 376 -8.50 4.50 -9.75
CA GLY A 376 -7.95 3.15 -9.70
C GLY A 376 -6.42 3.08 -9.79
N ILE A 377 -5.70 4.21 -9.77
CA ILE A 377 -4.23 4.24 -9.82
C ILE A 377 -3.60 3.92 -8.46
N VAL A 378 -4.33 4.13 -7.37
CA VAL A 378 -3.85 3.85 -6.02
C VAL A 378 -3.55 2.35 -5.87
N PRO A 379 -2.38 1.96 -5.32
CA PRO A 379 -1.98 0.57 -5.17
C PRO A 379 -3.00 -0.29 -4.43
N GLY A 380 -3.19 -1.53 -4.89
CA GLY A 380 -4.13 -2.49 -4.31
C GLY A 380 -5.49 -2.56 -4.99
N GLY A 381 -5.79 -1.63 -5.88
CA GLY A 381 -7.07 -1.55 -6.56
C GLY A 381 -6.97 -1.68 -8.06
N GLY A 382 -6.97 -2.87 -8.61
CA GLY A 382 -7.14 -3.06 -10.05
C GLY A 382 -8.55 -2.75 -10.57
N THR A 383 -9.44 -2.19 -9.73
CA THR A 383 -10.85 -1.98 -10.06
C THR A 383 -11.34 -0.63 -9.53
N ARG A 384 -12.38 -0.12 -10.14
CA ARG A 384 -13.05 1.10 -9.69
C ARG A 384 -13.77 0.81 -8.35
N TYR A 385 -13.23 1.34 -7.27
CA TYR A 385 -13.85 1.26 -5.96
C TYR A 385 -15.00 2.27 -5.81
N ASN A 386 -15.91 1.97 -4.88
CA ASN A 386 -16.92 2.91 -4.46
C ASN A 386 -16.32 3.90 -3.43
N TRP A 387 -15.40 4.74 -3.90
CA TRP A 387 -14.74 5.78 -3.12
C TRP A 387 -15.28 7.15 -3.49
N GLN A 388 -15.34 8.06 -2.54
CA GLN A 388 -15.70 9.46 -2.74
C GLN A 388 -14.66 10.36 -2.12
N GLN A 389 -14.37 11.47 -2.81
CA GLN A 389 -13.47 12.48 -2.28
C GLN A 389 -14.22 13.48 -1.40
N GLY A 390 -13.61 13.86 -0.29
CA GLY A 390 -14.17 14.82 0.64
C GLY A 390 -13.38 14.94 1.92
N PHE A 391 -13.85 15.81 2.80
CA PHE A 391 -13.31 16.09 4.13
C PHE A 391 -14.40 16.63 5.05
N GLY A 392 -14.08 16.84 6.34
CA GLY A 392 -15.05 17.29 7.33
C GLY A 392 -14.76 18.67 7.91
N ILE A 393 -15.83 19.39 8.22
CA ILE A 393 -15.78 20.60 9.05
C ILE A 393 -16.63 20.33 10.28
N VAL A 394 -16.09 20.62 11.47
CA VAL A 394 -16.75 20.36 12.75
C VAL A 394 -16.90 21.68 13.49
N GLU A 395 -18.14 22.08 13.73
CA GLU A 395 -18.46 23.18 14.63
C GLU A 395 -18.88 22.62 15.99
N TYR A 396 -18.31 23.10 17.08
CA TYR A 396 -18.54 22.48 18.40
C TYR A 396 -18.33 23.41 19.58
N ASP A 397 -18.97 23.04 20.68
CA ASP A 397 -18.65 23.49 22.04
C ASP A 397 -18.18 22.31 22.89
N LYS A 398 -18.24 22.42 24.20
CA LYS A 398 -17.81 21.36 25.12
C LYS A 398 -18.59 20.06 24.95
N GLU A 399 -19.88 20.13 24.65
CA GLU A 399 -20.78 18.96 24.65
C GLU A 399 -21.46 18.74 23.32
N ARG A 400 -21.67 19.78 22.53
CA ARG A 400 -22.42 19.75 21.25
C ARG A 400 -21.48 19.85 20.08
N PHE A 401 -21.88 19.28 18.97
CA PHE A 401 -21.13 19.36 17.71
C PHE A 401 -22.08 19.22 16.52
N GLN A 402 -21.64 19.77 15.41
CA GLN A 402 -22.18 19.57 14.07
C GLN A 402 -21.03 19.19 13.14
N VAL A 403 -21.22 18.16 12.30
CA VAL A 403 -20.22 17.75 11.29
C VAL A 403 -20.81 17.95 9.92
N ASP A 404 -20.15 18.75 9.12
CA ASP A 404 -20.47 18.96 7.72
C ASP A 404 -19.45 18.21 6.86
N SER A 405 -19.92 17.22 6.10
CA SER A 405 -19.10 16.51 5.11
C SER A 405 -19.09 17.30 3.80
N ILE A 406 -17.91 17.75 3.40
CA ILE A 406 -17.69 18.50 2.16
C ILE A 406 -17.25 17.52 1.08
N GLY A 407 -18.13 17.20 0.15
CA GLY A 407 -17.81 16.36 -1.01
C GLY A 407 -17.02 17.15 -2.06
N ILE A 408 -16.03 16.49 -2.65
CA ILE A 408 -15.23 17.01 -3.77
C ILE A 408 -15.54 16.17 -5.01
N TYR A 409 -15.99 16.81 -6.07
CA TYR A 409 -16.37 16.17 -7.32
C TYR A 409 -15.61 16.80 -8.47
N ASP A 410 -14.84 15.99 -9.17
CA ASP A 410 -13.98 16.45 -10.28
C ASP A 410 -13.12 17.67 -9.92
N GLY A 411 -12.46 17.62 -8.73
CA GLY A 411 -11.62 18.68 -8.22
C GLY A 411 -12.39 19.96 -7.85
N LYS A 412 -13.70 19.88 -7.56
CA LYS A 412 -14.53 21.04 -7.18
C LYS A 412 -15.35 20.73 -5.94
N ALA A 413 -15.53 21.73 -5.08
CA ALA A 413 -16.43 21.67 -3.93
C ALA A 413 -17.24 22.94 -3.78
N ILE A 414 -18.41 22.82 -3.17
CA ILE A 414 -19.24 23.97 -2.78
C ILE A 414 -19.20 24.08 -1.26
N PHE A 415 -18.80 25.23 -0.77
CA PHE A 415 -18.80 25.52 0.66
C PHE A 415 -19.31 26.94 0.91
N LYS A 416 -20.29 27.09 1.79
CA LYS A 416 -20.95 28.38 2.14
C LYS A 416 -21.38 29.21 0.90
N GLY A 417 -21.94 28.55 -0.10
CA GLY A 417 -22.44 29.21 -1.33
C GLY A 417 -21.33 29.62 -2.32
N LYS A 418 -20.07 29.29 -2.06
CA LYS A 418 -18.91 29.55 -2.92
C LYS A 418 -18.42 28.25 -3.56
N LEU A 419 -18.08 28.31 -4.85
CA LEU A 419 -17.44 27.23 -5.59
C LEU A 419 -15.91 27.36 -5.45
N TYR A 420 -15.26 26.28 -5.03
CA TYR A 420 -13.81 26.10 -5.02
C TYR A 420 -13.42 25.14 -6.12
N SER A 421 -12.27 25.39 -6.77
CA SER A 421 -11.76 24.57 -7.86
C SER A 421 -10.24 24.41 -7.68
N GLY A 422 -9.76 23.18 -7.70
CA GLY A 422 -8.34 22.83 -7.63
C GLY A 422 -7.69 22.65 -8.99
#